data_128acf2946bc71f0e8e023140c1b1744
#
_entry.id   128acf2946bc71f0e8e023140c1b1744
#
_cell.length_a   1.000
_cell.length_b   1.000
_cell.length_c   1.000
_cell.angle_alpha   90.00
_cell.angle_beta   90.00
_cell.angle_gamma   90.00
#
_symmetry.space_group_name_H-M   'P 1'
#
loop_
_entity.id
_entity.type
_entity.pdbx_description
1 polymer ?
#
loop_
_entity_poly.entity_id
_entity_poly.type
_entity_poly.pdbx_seq_one_letter_code
_entity_poly.pdbx_strand_id
1 'polypeptide(L)'
;MRNNQLLSINKIFKKKYYSSDNNILYNIYIHTDILIKIDNFLKKHLPLHLRKWYNVRNLKNNILIIETYNASSMIRFLSEKSNILCYLKKNIIPSLKEIDIKINPIFFKKTFVNNITKYKFKKKILSKYSTNLLLNIAEKSPKKLKHIIKKFIKITYY
;
A
#
# COMPACT_ATOMS: atom_id res chain seq x y z
N MET A 1 6.86 -29.64 35.87
CA MET A 1 7.56 -29.00 34.75
C MET A 1 6.56 -28.40 33.77
N ARG A 2 6.56 -27.08 33.60
CA ARG A 2 5.66 -26.41 32.60
C ARG A 2 6.32 -26.54 31.24
N ASN A 3 5.69 -27.29 30.32
CA ASN A 3 6.14 -27.37 28.95
C ASN A 3 5.91 -26.00 28.26
N ASN A 4 6.96 -25.19 28.18
CA ASN A 4 6.99 -23.93 27.42
C ASN A 4 7.16 -24.21 25.91
N GLN A 5 6.24 -24.92 25.29
CA GLN A 5 6.17 -25.00 23.84
C GLN A 5 5.57 -23.71 23.29
N LEU A 6 6.31 -23.06 22.40
CA LEU A 6 5.83 -21.92 21.61
C LEU A 6 4.63 -22.36 20.76
N LEU A 7 3.44 -22.02 21.20
CA LEU A 7 2.22 -22.28 20.45
C LEU A 7 2.05 -21.21 19.38
N SER A 8 1.71 -21.63 18.16
CA SER A 8 1.33 -20.66 17.12
C SER A 8 0.14 -19.83 17.57
N ILE A 9 0.10 -18.56 17.18
CA ILE A 9 -0.98 -17.61 17.51
C ILE A 9 -2.37 -18.22 17.23
N ASN A 10 -2.53 -18.92 16.12
CA ASN A 10 -3.76 -19.61 15.76
C ASN A 10 -4.15 -20.73 16.76
N LYS A 11 -3.18 -21.45 17.34
CA LYS A 11 -3.45 -22.47 18.36
C LYS A 11 -3.82 -21.84 19.70
N ILE A 12 -3.23 -20.69 20.04
CA ILE A 12 -3.57 -19.94 21.25
C ILE A 12 -5.02 -19.47 21.18
N PHE A 13 -5.43 -18.89 20.07
CA PHE A 13 -6.79 -18.40 19.88
C PHE A 13 -7.82 -19.52 19.81
N LYS A 14 -7.53 -20.67 19.19
CA LYS A 14 -8.47 -21.81 19.15
C LYS A 14 -8.62 -22.54 20.49
N LYS A 15 -7.56 -22.65 21.29
CA LYS A 15 -7.57 -23.52 22.50
C LYS A 15 -8.10 -22.84 23.77
N LYS A 16 -8.07 -21.51 23.88
CA LYS A 16 -8.34 -20.81 25.13
C LYS A 16 -9.73 -20.16 25.25
N TYR A 17 -10.57 -20.23 24.22
CA TYR A 17 -11.72 -19.35 24.10
C TYR A 17 -13.10 -20.00 24.02
N TYR A 18 -13.20 -21.26 24.38
CA TYR A 18 -14.52 -21.90 24.49
C TYR A 18 -15.28 -21.56 25.78
N SER A 19 -14.77 -20.65 26.63
CA SER A 19 -15.32 -20.52 27.99
C SER A 19 -15.61 -19.12 28.53
N SER A 20 -15.68 -18.08 27.70
CA SER A 20 -16.25 -16.81 28.19
C SER A 20 -16.76 -15.93 27.06
N ASP A 21 -18.02 -15.56 27.12
CA ASP A 21 -18.80 -14.72 26.18
C ASP A 21 -18.25 -13.27 26.04
N ASN A 22 -17.27 -12.86 26.83
CA ASN A 22 -16.72 -11.50 26.89
C ASN A 22 -15.27 -11.37 26.40
N ASN A 23 -14.83 -12.22 25.48
CA ASN A 23 -13.44 -12.19 25.09
C ASN A 23 -13.19 -11.19 23.94
N ILE A 24 -12.81 -9.97 24.29
CA ILE A 24 -12.50 -8.88 23.36
C ILE A 24 -11.49 -9.33 22.29
N LEU A 25 -10.47 -10.10 22.66
CA LEU A 25 -9.45 -10.60 21.72
C LEU A 25 -10.03 -11.57 20.69
N TYR A 26 -10.95 -12.43 21.09
CA TYR A 26 -11.64 -13.35 20.18
C TYR A 26 -12.50 -12.59 19.17
N ASN A 27 -13.24 -11.60 19.63
CA ASN A 27 -14.06 -10.75 18.75
C ASN A 27 -13.19 -9.98 17.74
N ILE A 28 -12.02 -9.46 18.17
CA ILE A 28 -11.05 -8.81 17.28
C ILE A 28 -10.53 -9.83 16.25
N TYR A 29 -10.20 -11.03 16.68
CA TYR A 29 -9.71 -12.08 15.77
C TYR A 29 -10.74 -12.44 14.70
N ILE A 30 -12.00 -12.71 15.09
CA ILE A 30 -13.08 -13.02 14.13
C ILE A 30 -13.27 -11.85 13.15
N HIS A 31 -13.31 -10.63 13.68
CA HIS A 31 -13.48 -9.44 12.85
C HIS A 31 -12.35 -9.29 11.83
N THR A 32 -11.11 -9.49 12.25
CA THR A 32 -9.93 -9.43 11.38
C THR A 32 -9.95 -10.54 10.32
N ASP A 33 -10.35 -11.77 10.70
CA ASP A 33 -10.46 -12.90 9.77
C ASP A 33 -11.48 -12.61 8.65
N ILE A 34 -12.62 -12.02 9.01
CA ILE A 34 -13.64 -11.60 8.04
C ILE A 34 -13.06 -10.53 7.08
N LEU A 35 -12.35 -9.52 7.59
CA LEU A 35 -11.74 -8.47 6.75
C LEU A 35 -10.71 -9.06 5.79
N ILE A 36 -9.89 -10.00 6.23
CA ILE A 36 -8.90 -10.70 5.39
C ILE A 36 -9.60 -11.51 4.30
N LYS A 37 -10.69 -12.21 4.62
CA LYS A 37 -11.49 -12.96 3.64
C LYS A 37 -12.09 -12.04 2.58
N ILE A 38 -12.62 -10.89 2.98
CA ILE A 38 -13.14 -9.88 2.06
C ILE A 38 -12.02 -9.36 1.15
N ASP A 39 -10.86 -9.00 1.69
CA ASP A 39 -9.74 -8.46 0.93
C ASP A 39 -9.21 -9.49 -0.10
N ASN A 40 -9.05 -10.74 0.32
CA ASN A 40 -8.64 -11.83 -0.58
C ASN A 40 -9.67 -12.09 -1.68
N PHE A 41 -10.95 -12.00 -1.38
CA PHE A 41 -12.01 -12.13 -2.36
C PHE A 41 -12.01 -10.98 -3.37
N LEU A 42 -11.90 -9.74 -2.91
CA LEU A 42 -11.81 -8.56 -3.75
C LEU A 42 -10.57 -8.60 -4.66
N LYS A 43 -9.42 -9.05 -4.16
CA LYS A 43 -8.20 -9.24 -4.97
C LYS A 43 -8.39 -10.23 -6.12
N LYS A 44 -9.24 -11.22 -5.95
CA LYS A 44 -9.52 -12.21 -7.00
C LYS A 44 -10.50 -11.70 -8.05
N HIS A 45 -11.54 -11.00 -7.62
CA HIS A 45 -12.67 -10.65 -8.49
C HIS A 45 -12.63 -9.24 -9.07
N LEU A 46 -11.89 -8.31 -8.43
CA LEU A 46 -11.74 -6.96 -8.96
C LEU A 46 -10.89 -6.93 -10.24
N PRO A 47 -11.19 -6.02 -11.17
CA PRO A 47 -10.33 -5.74 -12.32
C PRO A 47 -8.91 -5.36 -11.89
N LEU A 48 -7.90 -5.77 -12.67
CA LEU A 48 -6.48 -5.58 -12.33
C LEU A 48 -6.11 -4.12 -12.03
N HIS A 49 -6.75 -3.17 -12.74
CA HIS A 49 -6.50 -1.75 -12.56
C HIS A 49 -7.01 -1.19 -11.23
N LEU A 50 -7.97 -1.86 -10.56
CA LEU A 50 -8.51 -1.44 -9.25
C LEU A 50 -7.80 -2.10 -8.06
N ARG A 51 -7.17 -3.28 -8.27
CA ARG A 51 -6.58 -4.09 -7.18
C ARG A 51 -5.51 -3.37 -6.36
N LYS A 52 -4.83 -2.38 -6.95
CA LYS A 52 -3.75 -1.63 -6.28
C LYS A 52 -4.20 -0.35 -5.60
N TRP A 53 -5.45 0.06 -5.80
CA TRP A 53 -5.94 1.39 -5.46
C TRP A 53 -6.97 1.41 -4.33
N TYR A 54 -7.17 0.29 -3.64
CA TYR A 54 -8.08 0.18 -2.52
C TYR A 54 -7.44 -0.48 -1.31
N ASN A 55 -8.06 -0.27 -0.17
CA ASN A 55 -7.79 -0.96 1.08
C ASN A 55 -9.11 -1.23 1.81
N VAL A 56 -9.29 -2.45 2.28
CA VAL A 56 -10.41 -2.79 3.15
C VAL A 56 -10.11 -2.25 4.54
N ARG A 57 -10.87 -1.26 4.99
CA ARG A 57 -10.63 -0.57 6.26
C ARG A 57 -11.31 -1.23 7.44
N ASN A 58 -12.61 -1.40 7.33
CA ASN A 58 -13.42 -1.89 8.45
C ASN A 58 -14.78 -2.41 7.97
N LEU A 59 -15.41 -3.21 8.81
CA LEU A 59 -16.80 -3.63 8.68
C LEU A 59 -17.54 -3.22 9.96
N LYS A 60 -18.46 -2.27 9.89
CA LYS A 60 -19.23 -1.78 11.03
C LYS A 60 -20.71 -1.73 10.70
N ASN A 61 -21.56 -2.26 11.56
CA ASN A 61 -23.02 -2.27 11.38
C ASN A 61 -23.47 -2.82 10.01
N ASN A 62 -22.77 -3.85 9.51
CA ASN A 62 -22.99 -4.43 8.18
C ASN A 62 -22.70 -3.45 7.01
N ILE A 63 -21.94 -2.39 7.24
CA ILE A 63 -21.43 -1.48 6.23
C ILE A 63 -19.93 -1.74 6.08
N LEU A 64 -19.50 -2.08 4.86
CA LEU A 64 -18.11 -2.29 4.53
C LEU A 64 -17.47 -0.95 4.15
N ILE A 65 -16.43 -0.56 4.87
CA ILE A 65 -15.68 0.67 4.59
C ILE A 65 -14.44 0.33 3.76
N ILE A 66 -14.39 0.85 2.54
CA ILE A 66 -13.26 0.72 1.62
C ILE A 66 -12.61 2.10 1.47
N GLU A 67 -11.29 2.14 1.62
CA GLU A 67 -10.51 3.35 1.36
C GLU A 67 -9.88 3.28 -0.03
N THR A 68 -9.94 4.40 -0.76
CA THR A 68 -9.28 4.59 -2.05
C THR A 68 -8.29 5.74 -1.98
N TYR A 69 -7.31 5.73 -2.87
CA TYR A 69 -6.23 6.73 -2.87
C TYR A 69 -6.68 8.12 -3.31
N ASN A 70 -7.48 8.21 -4.35
CA ASN A 70 -7.91 9.46 -4.97
C ASN A 70 -9.34 9.40 -5.48
N ALA A 71 -9.88 10.55 -5.87
CA ALA A 71 -11.23 10.67 -6.41
C ALA A 71 -11.44 9.85 -7.69
N SER A 72 -10.43 9.75 -8.56
CA SER A 72 -10.52 8.96 -9.79
C SER A 72 -10.70 7.46 -9.50
N SER A 73 -9.97 6.93 -8.51
CA SER A 73 -10.17 5.55 -8.05
C SER A 73 -11.54 5.37 -7.41
N MET A 74 -11.99 6.34 -6.62
CA MET A 74 -13.31 6.30 -5.98
C MET A 74 -14.43 6.20 -7.02
N ILE A 75 -14.40 7.02 -8.07
CA ILE A 75 -15.40 6.99 -9.14
C ILE A 75 -15.45 5.60 -9.81
N ARG A 76 -14.29 5.02 -10.10
CA ARG A 76 -14.20 3.67 -10.68
C ARG A 76 -14.73 2.58 -9.73
N PHE A 77 -14.51 2.72 -8.43
CA PHE A 77 -15.10 1.83 -7.43
C PHE A 77 -16.60 2.02 -7.31
N LEU A 78 -17.10 3.24 -7.44
CA LEU A 78 -18.55 3.52 -7.42
C LEU A 78 -19.27 2.84 -8.59
N SER A 79 -18.67 2.79 -9.78
CA SER A 79 -19.27 2.08 -10.93
C SER A 79 -19.37 0.57 -10.70
N GLU A 80 -18.43 -0.02 -9.95
CA GLU A 80 -18.43 -1.44 -9.61
C GLU A 80 -19.12 -1.78 -8.27
N LYS A 81 -19.58 -0.76 -7.52
CA LYS A 81 -20.13 -0.93 -6.16
C LYS A 81 -21.26 -1.96 -6.11
N SER A 82 -22.18 -1.91 -7.04
CA SER A 82 -23.35 -2.81 -7.08
C SER A 82 -22.94 -4.26 -7.34
N ASN A 83 -22.00 -4.49 -8.25
CA ASN A 83 -21.47 -5.81 -8.56
C ASN A 83 -20.73 -6.38 -7.35
N ILE A 84 -19.83 -5.59 -6.76
CA ILE A 84 -19.07 -5.99 -5.56
C ILE A 84 -20.00 -6.33 -4.40
N LEU A 85 -21.03 -5.50 -4.15
CA LEU A 85 -22.01 -5.74 -3.10
C LEU A 85 -22.75 -7.07 -3.31
N CYS A 86 -23.21 -7.32 -4.53
CA CYS A 86 -23.92 -8.57 -4.87
C CYS A 86 -23.02 -9.79 -4.66
N TYR A 87 -21.76 -9.74 -5.11
CA TYR A 87 -20.81 -10.84 -4.94
C TYR A 87 -20.46 -11.10 -3.47
N LEU A 88 -20.25 -10.05 -2.67
CA LEU A 88 -19.93 -10.19 -1.25
C LEU A 88 -21.10 -10.75 -0.44
N LYS A 89 -22.33 -10.34 -0.76
CA LYS A 89 -23.54 -10.88 -0.14
C LYS A 89 -23.72 -12.36 -0.42
N LYS A 90 -23.46 -12.80 -1.64
CA LYS A 90 -23.62 -14.21 -2.03
C LYS A 90 -22.56 -15.12 -1.41
N ASN A 91 -21.32 -14.66 -1.25
CA ASN A 91 -20.20 -15.55 -0.94
C ASN A 91 -19.64 -15.43 0.48
N ILE A 92 -19.76 -14.26 1.13
CA ILE A 92 -19.06 -14.01 2.40
C ILE A 92 -19.99 -13.51 3.49
N ILE A 93 -20.75 -12.45 3.25
CA ILE A 93 -21.57 -11.79 4.26
C ILE A 93 -22.97 -11.51 3.69
N PRO A 94 -23.93 -12.43 3.92
CA PRO A 94 -25.31 -12.20 3.46
C PRO A 94 -25.96 -10.97 4.10
N SER A 95 -25.56 -10.62 5.33
CA SER A 95 -26.08 -9.46 6.09
C SER A 95 -25.48 -8.12 5.67
N LEU A 96 -24.57 -8.06 4.70
CA LEU A 96 -23.94 -6.81 4.24
C LEU A 96 -25.01 -5.87 3.66
N LYS A 97 -25.13 -4.67 4.21
CA LYS A 97 -26.12 -3.68 3.76
C LYS A 97 -25.59 -2.83 2.63
N GLU A 98 -24.40 -2.26 2.84
CA GLU A 98 -23.84 -1.26 1.97
C GLU A 98 -22.31 -1.27 1.96
N ILE A 99 -21.72 -0.64 0.93
CA ILE A 99 -20.28 -0.36 0.83
C ILE A 99 -20.11 1.16 0.86
N ASP A 100 -19.37 1.66 1.85
CA ASP A 100 -18.98 3.05 1.97
C ASP A 100 -17.55 3.23 1.43
N ILE A 101 -17.34 4.16 0.50
CA ILE A 101 -16.05 4.38 -0.14
C ILE A 101 -15.52 5.74 0.28
N LYS A 102 -14.35 5.77 0.91
CA LYS A 102 -13.69 6.98 1.41
C LYS A 102 -12.36 7.21 0.71
N ILE A 103 -11.98 8.47 0.56
CA ILE A 103 -10.67 8.84 0.02
C ILE A 103 -9.68 8.99 1.16
N ASN A 104 -8.58 8.25 1.11
CA ASN A 104 -7.47 8.37 2.06
C ASN A 104 -6.13 8.46 1.31
N PRO A 105 -5.63 9.68 1.03
CA PRO A 105 -4.38 9.86 0.29
C PRO A 105 -3.13 9.40 1.07
N ILE A 106 -3.21 9.33 2.41
CA ILE A 106 -2.08 8.93 3.27
C ILE A 106 -1.74 7.45 3.09
N PHE A 107 -2.72 6.62 2.83
CA PHE A 107 -2.55 5.19 2.62
C PHE A 107 -1.52 4.89 1.52
N PHE A 108 -1.52 5.68 0.45
CA PHE A 108 -0.66 5.46 -0.71
C PHE A 108 0.81 5.85 -0.49
N LYS A 109 1.07 6.82 0.38
CA LYS A 109 2.46 7.21 0.70
C LYS A 109 3.26 6.05 1.28
N LYS A 110 2.67 5.18 2.10
CA LYS A 110 3.37 4.02 2.68
C LYS A 110 3.74 2.96 1.65
N THR A 111 2.88 2.71 0.65
CA THR A 111 3.15 1.70 -0.38
C THR A 111 4.17 2.17 -1.42
N PHE A 112 4.19 3.46 -1.74
CA PHE A 112 5.15 4.02 -2.70
C PHE A 112 6.53 4.27 -2.11
N VAL A 113 6.63 4.73 -0.86
CA VAL A 113 7.92 4.94 -0.21
C VAL A 113 8.73 3.64 -0.16
N ASN A 114 8.09 2.51 0.12
CA ASN A 114 8.76 1.20 0.11
C ASN A 114 9.23 0.75 -1.29
N ASN A 115 8.65 1.30 -2.36
CA ASN A 115 9.05 0.99 -3.74
C ASN A 115 10.05 2.02 -4.30
N ILE A 116 10.00 3.27 -3.84
CA ILE A 116 10.93 4.34 -4.29
C ILE A 116 12.36 4.04 -3.83
N THR A 117 12.55 3.41 -2.66
CA THR A 117 13.88 2.99 -2.20
C THR A 117 14.52 1.91 -3.07
N LYS A 118 13.74 1.23 -3.94
CA LYS A 118 14.27 0.25 -4.91
C LYS A 118 14.66 0.86 -6.26
N TYR A 119 14.25 2.08 -6.56
CA TYR A 119 14.79 2.79 -7.72
C TYR A 119 16.16 3.33 -7.35
N LYS A 120 17.21 2.51 -7.51
CA LYS A 120 18.57 3.03 -7.65
C LYS A 120 18.51 3.97 -8.86
N PHE A 121 18.54 5.27 -8.60
CA PHE A 121 18.74 6.24 -9.66
C PHE A 121 20.02 5.81 -10.40
N LYS A 122 19.87 5.30 -11.62
CA LYS A 122 21.03 5.10 -12.49
C LYS A 122 21.66 6.49 -12.64
N LYS A 123 22.82 6.69 -12.04
CA LYS A 123 23.58 7.93 -12.25
C LYS A 123 23.68 8.12 -13.74
N LYS A 124 23.09 9.19 -14.27
CA LYS A 124 23.27 9.54 -15.69
C LYS A 124 24.72 10.00 -15.84
N ILE A 125 25.53 9.16 -16.43
CA ILE A 125 26.92 9.48 -16.74
C ILE A 125 26.90 10.48 -17.89
N LEU A 126 27.56 11.61 -17.70
CA LEU A 126 27.73 12.60 -18.76
C LEU A 126 28.59 12.02 -19.90
N SER A 127 28.19 12.28 -21.14
CA SER A 127 29.02 11.90 -22.28
C SER A 127 30.34 12.67 -22.26
N LYS A 128 31.42 12.10 -22.88
CA LYS A 128 32.73 12.77 -23.00
C LYS A 128 32.62 14.14 -23.70
N TYR A 129 31.72 14.23 -24.67
CA TYR A 129 31.47 15.50 -25.40
C TYR A 129 30.85 16.55 -24.47
N SER A 130 29.85 16.19 -23.68
CA SER A 130 29.20 17.09 -22.70
C SER A 130 30.15 17.54 -21.59
N THR A 131 31.03 16.66 -21.13
CA THR A 131 32.07 17.03 -20.14
C THR A 131 33.07 18.04 -20.69
N ASN A 132 33.51 17.89 -21.93
CA ASN A 132 34.43 18.85 -22.57
C ASN A 132 33.78 20.23 -22.78
N LEU A 133 32.51 20.26 -23.21
CA LEU A 133 31.74 21.50 -23.28
C LEU A 133 31.64 22.22 -21.96
N LEU A 134 31.32 21.48 -20.91
CA LEU A 134 31.20 22.04 -19.55
C LEU A 134 32.56 22.55 -19.03
N LEU A 135 33.66 21.88 -19.33
CA LEU A 135 35.00 22.34 -18.97
C LEU A 135 35.35 23.65 -19.71
N ASN A 136 35.08 23.75 -21.01
CA ASN A 136 35.30 24.98 -21.77
C ASN A 136 34.50 26.18 -21.24
N ILE A 137 33.23 25.92 -20.84
CA ILE A 137 32.41 26.95 -20.19
C ILE A 137 32.97 27.32 -18.80
N ALA A 138 33.45 26.33 -18.04
CA ALA A 138 34.03 26.57 -16.74
C ALA A 138 35.31 27.44 -16.80
N GLU A 139 36.12 27.30 -17.84
CA GLU A 139 37.32 28.10 -18.00
C GLU A 139 37.02 29.58 -18.24
N LYS A 140 35.93 29.87 -18.95
CA LYS A 140 35.48 31.24 -19.25
C LYS A 140 34.62 31.84 -18.13
N SER A 141 34.37 31.10 -17.06
CA SER A 141 33.45 31.50 -16.00
C SER A 141 34.14 32.06 -14.76
N PRO A 142 33.47 32.90 -13.95
CA PRO A 142 34.00 33.39 -12.67
C PRO A 142 34.41 32.25 -11.73
N LYS A 143 35.41 32.51 -10.86
CA LYS A 143 36.02 31.50 -9.97
C LYS A 143 35.02 30.63 -9.21
N LYS A 144 33.95 31.24 -8.66
CA LYS A 144 32.89 30.52 -7.92
C LYS A 144 32.13 29.51 -8.81
N LEU A 145 31.75 29.93 -10.02
CA LEU A 145 31.00 29.08 -10.96
C LEU A 145 31.88 27.97 -11.51
N LYS A 146 33.13 28.27 -11.84
CA LYS A 146 34.17 27.30 -12.25
C LYS A 146 34.29 26.15 -11.24
N HIS A 147 34.35 26.47 -9.95
CA HIS A 147 34.43 25.46 -8.88
C HIS A 147 33.20 24.55 -8.84
N ILE A 148 32.01 25.13 -8.97
CA ILE A 148 30.75 24.37 -8.96
C ILE A 148 30.65 23.42 -10.16
N ILE A 149 30.97 23.89 -11.37
CA ILE A 149 30.95 23.07 -12.58
C ILE A 149 31.96 21.92 -12.49
N LYS A 150 33.17 22.17 -12.02
CA LYS A 150 34.15 21.09 -11.79
C LYS A 150 33.70 20.06 -10.77
N LYS A 151 33.06 20.50 -9.68
CA LYS A 151 32.47 19.61 -8.67
C LYS A 151 31.33 18.76 -9.26
N PHE A 152 30.48 19.34 -10.07
CA PHE A 152 29.39 18.64 -10.76
C PHE A 152 29.91 17.54 -11.67
N ILE A 153 30.91 17.85 -12.50
CA ILE A 153 31.57 16.89 -13.41
C ILE A 153 32.12 15.71 -12.59
N LYS A 154 32.82 15.99 -11.48
CA LYS A 154 33.38 14.95 -10.61
C LYS A 154 32.32 13.98 -10.05
N ILE A 155 31.16 14.48 -9.68
CA ILE A 155 30.06 13.66 -9.11
C ILE A 155 29.39 12.78 -10.18
N THR A 156 29.41 13.22 -11.43
CA THR A 156 28.71 12.52 -12.53
C THR A 156 29.61 11.57 -13.30
N TYR A 157 30.93 11.64 -13.15
CA TYR A 157 31.92 10.80 -13.85
C TYR A 157 32.25 9.49 -13.07
N TYR A 158 31.85 9.40 -11.79
CA TYR A 158 31.94 8.21 -10.95
C TYR A 158 30.53 7.66 -10.68
#